data_6b7f716113d8c3fd61d4c0470b6ce219
#
_entry.id   6b7f716113d8c3fd61d4c0470b6ce219
#
_cell.length_a   1.000
_cell.length_b   1.000
_cell.length_c   1.000
_cell.angle_alpha   90.00
_cell.angle_beta   90.00
_cell.angle_gamma   90.00
#
_symmetry.space_group_name_H-M   'P 1'
#
loop_
_entity.id
_entity.type
_entity.pdbx_description
1 polymer ?
#
loop_
_entity_poly.entity_id
_entity_poly.type
_entity_poly.pdbx_seq_one_letter_code
_entity_poly.pdbx_strand_id
1 'polypeptide(L)'
;MAKAEISWKRTTEDGEKLQVYVQHIGRNWKFFHRGKRYDQWHPVKEPPLEDWLELLDAMQRLVNRRRYQPADETLLRSQIRERFPESGV
;
A
#
# COMPACT_ATOMS: atom_id res chain seq x y z
N MET A 1 -2.06 14.16 14.82
CA MET A 1 -3.21 13.67 14.10
C MET A 1 -2.91 12.33 13.43
N ALA A 2 -3.78 11.37 13.59
CA ALA A 2 -3.58 10.09 12.92
C ALA A 2 -3.85 10.25 11.42
N LYS A 3 -2.96 9.70 10.61
CA LYS A 3 -3.17 9.66 9.17
C LYS A 3 -4.21 8.60 8.83
N ALA A 4 -4.88 8.76 7.69
CA ALA A 4 -5.86 7.79 7.25
C ALA A 4 -5.18 6.44 7.05
N GLU A 5 -5.80 5.38 7.57
CA GLU A 5 -5.31 4.03 7.35
C GLU A 5 -5.67 3.58 5.94
N ILE A 6 -4.76 2.83 5.33
CA ILE A 6 -4.94 2.32 3.98
C ILE A 6 -4.94 0.80 4.07
N SER A 7 -6.02 0.20 3.61
CA SER A 7 -6.14 -1.25 3.59
C SER A 7 -7.03 -1.69 2.43
N TRP A 8 -6.83 -2.92 2.00
CA TRP A 8 -7.66 -3.52 0.95
C TRP A 8 -7.64 -5.03 1.07
N LYS A 9 -8.46 -5.67 0.27
CA LYS A 9 -8.53 -7.12 0.18
C LYS A 9 -8.19 -7.52 -1.25
N ARG A 10 -7.47 -8.62 -1.40
CA ARG A 10 -7.22 -9.20 -2.71
C ARG A 10 -7.26 -10.72 -2.62
N THR A 11 -7.40 -11.36 -3.77
CA THR A 11 -7.40 -12.81 -3.87
C THR A 11 -6.05 -13.25 -4.43
N THR A 12 -5.42 -14.22 -3.76
CA THR A 12 -4.15 -14.78 -4.25
C THR A 12 -4.39 -15.73 -5.41
N GLU A 13 -3.32 -16.15 -6.07
CA GLU A 13 -3.39 -17.10 -7.16
C GLU A 13 -4.05 -18.42 -6.74
N ASP A 14 -3.87 -18.79 -5.48
CA ASP A 14 -4.47 -20.01 -4.92
C ASP A 14 -5.93 -19.86 -4.56
N GLY A 15 -6.51 -18.68 -4.79
CA GLY A 15 -7.91 -18.44 -4.48
C GLY A 15 -8.17 -18.02 -3.05
N GLU A 16 -7.15 -17.82 -2.25
CA GLU A 16 -7.29 -17.39 -0.87
C GLU A 16 -7.49 -15.88 -0.80
N LYS A 17 -8.35 -15.44 0.11
CA LYS A 17 -8.55 -14.02 0.36
C LYS A 17 -7.49 -13.52 1.31
N LEU A 18 -6.87 -12.39 0.94
CA LEU A 18 -5.81 -11.79 1.71
C LEU A 18 -6.17 -10.35 2.02
N GLN A 19 -5.96 -9.95 3.28
CA GLN A 19 -6.11 -8.55 3.67
C GLN A 19 -4.73 -7.91 3.70
N VAL A 20 -4.65 -6.70 3.15
CA VAL A 20 -3.40 -5.92 3.13
C VAL A 20 -3.66 -4.63 3.89
N TYR A 21 -2.74 -4.28 4.76
CA TYR A 21 -2.78 -3.07 5.55
C TYR A 21 -1.45 -2.35 5.43
N VAL A 22 -1.49 -1.03 5.27
CA VAL A 22 -0.29 -0.22 5.10
C VAL A 22 -0.25 0.87 6.15
N GLN A 23 0.90 1.00 6.81
CA GLN A 23 1.18 2.11 7.71
C GLN A 23 2.16 3.07 7.05
N HIS A 24 1.84 4.36 7.10
CA HIS A 24 2.73 5.41 6.65
C HIS A 24 3.51 5.94 7.85
N ILE A 25 4.81 5.66 7.89
CA ILE A 25 5.69 6.05 9.00
C ILE A 25 6.80 6.93 8.43
N GLY A 26 6.72 8.25 8.66
CA GLY A 26 7.65 9.20 8.06
C GLY A 26 7.58 9.15 6.56
N ARG A 27 8.69 8.80 5.91
CA ARG A 27 8.75 8.64 4.45
C ARG A 27 8.63 7.19 4.02
N ASN A 28 8.39 6.28 4.97
CA ASN A 28 8.38 4.85 4.70
C ASN A 28 6.96 4.30 4.74
N TRP A 29 6.78 3.19 4.06
CA TRP A 29 5.53 2.47 4.02
C TRP A 29 5.76 1.07 4.54
N LYS A 30 5.00 0.65 5.56
CA LYS A 30 5.07 -0.70 6.07
C LYS A 30 3.82 -1.46 5.66
N PHE A 31 4.02 -2.59 5.00
CA PHE A 31 2.95 -3.44 4.53
C PHE A 31 2.78 -4.63 5.47
N PHE A 32 1.53 -4.99 5.71
CA PHE A 32 1.17 -6.14 6.53
C PHE A 32 0.12 -6.96 5.80
N HIS A 33 0.19 -8.27 5.95
CA HIS A 33 -0.80 -9.18 5.38
C HIS A 33 -1.41 -10.04 6.48
N ARG A 34 -2.67 -10.44 6.30
CA ARG A 34 -3.27 -11.51 7.08
C ARG A 34 -4.28 -12.25 6.20
N GLY A 35 -4.35 -13.59 6.39
CA GLY A 35 -5.23 -14.40 5.57
C GLY A 35 -6.67 -14.41 6.05
N LYS A 36 -6.84 -14.51 7.37
CA LYS A 36 -8.17 -14.58 7.98
C LYS A 36 -8.38 -13.44 8.95
N ARG A 37 -9.66 -13.13 9.19
CA ARG A 37 -10.05 -12.02 10.05
C ARG A 37 -9.40 -12.05 11.43
N TYR A 38 -9.17 -13.23 11.98
CA TYR A 38 -8.61 -13.39 13.33
C TYR A 38 -7.13 -13.71 13.34
N ASP A 39 -6.51 -13.78 12.16
CA ASP A 39 -5.07 -14.00 12.08
C ASP A 39 -4.33 -12.73 12.49
N GLN A 40 -3.11 -12.92 12.95
CA GLN A 40 -2.24 -11.80 13.24
C GLN A 40 -1.73 -11.18 11.95
N TRP A 41 -1.46 -9.90 11.99
CA TRP A 41 -0.84 -9.21 10.87
C TRP A 41 0.63 -9.60 10.78
N HIS A 42 1.06 -9.97 9.58
CA HIS A 42 2.45 -10.33 9.30
C HIS A 42 3.11 -9.25 8.48
N PRO A 43 4.27 -8.71 8.94
CA PRO A 43 4.98 -7.70 8.15
C PRO A 43 5.52 -8.30 6.86
N VAL A 44 5.48 -7.52 5.79
CA VAL A 44 5.95 -7.94 4.48
C VAL A 44 7.11 -7.05 4.09
N LYS A 45 8.31 -7.62 3.96
CA LYS A 45 9.52 -6.86 3.65
C LYS A 45 9.55 -6.39 2.20
N GLU A 46 9.12 -7.24 1.29
CA GLU A 46 9.15 -6.96 -0.12
C GLU A 46 7.76 -7.17 -0.75
N PRO A 47 6.86 -6.19 -0.59
CA PRO A 47 5.52 -6.31 -1.18
C PRO A 47 5.61 -6.40 -2.70
N PRO A 48 4.74 -7.19 -3.34
CA PRO A 48 4.72 -7.27 -4.80
C PRO A 48 4.27 -5.95 -5.41
N LEU A 49 4.60 -5.76 -6.68
CA LEU A 49 4.23 -4.54 -7.40
C LEU A 49 2.72 -4.29 -7.35
N GLU A 50 1.91 -5.33 -7.43
CA GLU A 50 0.45 -5.16 -7.38
C GLU A 50 -0.02 -4.45 -6.11
N ASP A 51 0.62 -4.74 -4.98
CA ASP A 51 0.28 -4.07 -3.72
C ASP A 51 0.73 -2.61 -3.72
N TRP A 52 1.90 -2.33 -4.29
CA TRP A 52 2.35 -0.95 -4.43
C TRP A 52 1.44 -0.14 -5.35
N LEU A 53 0.96 -0.73 -6.44
CA LEU A 53 0.04 -0.05 -7.35
C LEU A 53 -1.31 0.19 -6.70
N GLU A 54 -1.79 -0.75 -5.90
CA GLU A 54 -3.03 -0.57 -5.14
C GLU A 54 -2.88 0.56 -4.12
N LEU A 55 -1.72 0.63 -3.46
CA LEU A 55 -1.42 1.73 -2.54
C LEU A 55 -1.44 3.06 -3.28
N LEU A 56 -0.84 3.13 -4.45
CA LEU A 56 -0.82 4.36 -5.25
C LEU A 56 -2.23 4.80 -5.62
N ASP A 57 -3.09 3.86 -6.04
CA ASP A 57 -4.47 4.16 -6.37
C ASP A 57 -5.23 4.70 -5.16
N ALA A 58 -5.04 4.08 -4.00
CA ALA A 58 -5.64 4.56 -2.76
C ALA A 58 -5.12 5.94 -2.38
N MET A 59 -3.82 6.18 -2.57
CA MET A 59 -3.22 7.49 -2.30
C MET A 59 -3.84 8.57 -3.18
N GLN A 60 -4.06 8.29 -4.45
CA GLN A 60 -4.67 9.25 -5.37
C GLN A 60 -6.08 9.64 -4.90
N ARG A 61 -6.86 8.67 -4.43
CA ARG A 61 -8.18 8.95 -3.89
C ARG A 61 -8.10 9.81 -2.63
N LEU A 62 -7.13 9.54 -1.77
CA LEU A 62 -6.95 10.27 -0.52
C LEU A 62 -6.45 11.69 -0.76
N VAL A 63 -5.61 11.90 -1.78
CA VAL A 63 -5.18 13.24 -2.17
C VAL A 63 -6.39 14.03 -2.66
N ASN A 64 -7.26 13.43 -3.47
CA ASN A 64 -8.47 14.07 -3.95
C ASN A 64 -9.41 14.46 -2.81
N ARG A 65 -9.40 13.70 -1.73
CA ARG A 65 -10.21 13.97 -0.54
C ARG A 65 -9.47 14.85 0.47
N ARG A 66 -8.31 15.37 0.11
CA ARG A 66 -7.47 16.23 0.96
C ARG A 66 -7.02 15.57 2.25
N ARG A 67 -6.92 14.24 2.25
CA ARG A 67 -6.37 13.47 3.38
C ARG A 67 -4.86 13.36 3.33
N TYR A 68 -4.31 13.47 2.13
CA TYR A 68 -2.87 13.47 1.87
C TYR A 68 -2.53 14.59 0.92
N GLN A 69 -1.26 14.97 0.88
CA GLN A 69 -0.77 16.01 0.00
C GLN A 69 -0.34 15.44 -1.34
N PRO A 70 -0.41 16.22 -2.43
CA PRO A 70 0.13 15.76 -3.71
C PRO A 70 1.60 15.36 -3.64
N ALA A 71 2.38 15.98 -2.73
CA ALA A 71 3.79 15.62 -2.54
C ALA A 71 3.92 14.19 -2.03
N ASP A 72 2.98 13.70 -1.23
CA ASP A 72 2.99 12.32 -0.75
C ASP A 72 2.84 11.33 -1.91
N GLU A 73 1.97 11.64 -2.86
CA GLU A 73 1.81 10.82 -4.06
C GLU A 73 3.08 10.81 -4.90
N THR A 74 3.71 11.96 -5.07
CA THR A 74 4.96 12.08 -5.83
C THR A 74 6.07 11.25 -5.20
N LEU A 75 6.18 11.31 -3.87
CA LEU A 75 7.15 10.51 -3.14
C LEU A 75 6.90 9.01 -3.32
N LEU A 76 5.64 8.60 -3.22
CA LEU A 76 5.27 7.19 -3.38
C LEU A 76 5.61 6.70 -4.79
N ARG A 77 5.32 7.49 -5.83
CA ARG A 77 5.67 7.14 -7.21
C ARG A 77 7.18 6.95 -7.37
N SER A 78 7.98 7.84 -6.77
CA SER A 78 9.43 7.71 -6.80
C SER A 78 9.90 6.41 -6.16
N GLN A 79 9.32 6.05 -5.03
CA GLN A 79 9.70 4.84 -4.32
C GLN A 79 9.33 3.59 -5.09
N ILE A 80 8.17 3.59 -5.75
CA ILE A 80 7.77 2.47 -6.62
C ILE A 80 8.73 2.37 -7.81
N ARG A 81 9.08 3.48 -8.41
CA ARG A 81 9.99 3.51 -9.56
C ARG A 81 11.37 2.97 -9.19
N GLU A 82 11.86 3.29 -8.00
CA GLU A 82 13.14 2.78 -7.53
C GLU A 82 13.15 1.26 -7.39
N ARG A 83 12.04 0.69 -6.91
CA ARG A 83 11.92 -0.75 -6.71
C ARG A 83 11.56 -1.50 -7.98
N PHE A 84 10.77 -0.87 -8.84
CA PHE A 84 10.24 -1.49 -10.04
C PHE A 84 10.40 -0.53 -11.23
N PRO A 85 11.62 -0.39 -11.76
CA PRO A 85 11.88 0.58 -12.84
C PRO A 85 11.02 0.37 -14.08
N GLU A 86 10.54 -0.84 -14.29
CA GLU A 86 9.73 -1.18 -15.46
C GLU A 86 8.23 -1.04 -15.21
N SER A 87 7.83 -0.53 -14.04
CA SER A 87 6.42 -0.46 -13.67
C SER A 87 5.61 0.57 -14.48
N GLY A 88 6.27 1.54 -15.07
CA GLY A 88 5.59 2.62 -15.80
C GLY A 88 5.03 3.73 -14.90
N VAL A 89 5.36 3.68 -13.62
CA VAL A 89 4.88 4.68 -12.66
C VAL A 89 5.75 5.92 -12.63
#